data_2acfac235ef4ae92df50c90203a9b236
#
_entry.id   2acfac235ef4ae92df50c90203a9b236
#
_cell.length_a   1.000
_cell.length_b   1.000
_cell.length_c   1.000
_cell.angle_alpha   90.00
_cell.angle_beta   90.00
_cell.angle_gamma   90.00
#
_symmetry.space_group_name_H-M   'P 1'
#
loop_
_entity.id
_entity.type
_entity.pdbx_description
1 polymer ?
#
loop_
_entity_poly.entity_id
_entity_poly.type
_entity_poly.pdbx_seq_one_letter_code
_entity_poly.pdbx_strand_id
1 'polypeptide(L)'
;MALGAFAALLIASGVRATPTVLIEPLGDEFGWGVDQVSLAISINLVLFGLMAPFSAAMMERFGVRRVVAVALAAVAAGSALTIAMSALWQLTLLWGVVIGAATGALSSPLAAVVATRWFVERRGLVTGALSAAYATGQLIFLPILALLVRDAGWRWASAAVALSAAATVPLALALLRERPADLGLPPYGADEVEPPAPAGANPFAATAAALALGARSRAFWLLAGTFAICGATTVGVIGTHLIPAAHDHGIGEVQAASLLAAIGVFDIAGVTLSGWLTDRWDPRALLFAFYALRGLSLFFLPLVLGESALGTGAFVVVFGLDWVATVPPTVALTVEAFGRERAGVVFGWIFAAHQLGAALAAWGAGALRAASDAYTVAFMGAGLLGVAAALMTLGIASRGRPAREAAALPM
;
A
#
# COMPACT_ATOMS: atom_id res chain seq x y z
N MET A 1 10.40 -15.98 7.96
CA MET A 1 10.03 -14.57 8.22
C MET A 1 9.29 -13.92 7.06
N ALA A 2 9.90 -13.74 5.87
CA ALA A 2 9.25 -13.09 4.71
C ALA A 2 7.92 -13.75 4.30
N LEU A 3 7.84 -15.08 4.28
CA LEU A 3 6.61 -15.81 3.95
C LEU A 3 5.45 -15.50 4.92
N GLY A 4 5.73 -15.43 6.24
CA GLY A 4 4.70 -15.07 7.23
C GLY A 4 4.21 -13.63 7.08
N ALA A 5 5.12 -12.69 6.76
CA ALA A 5 4.76 -11.31 6.48
C ALA A 5 3.97 -11.20 5.16
N PHE A 6 4.36 -11.94 4.13
CA PHE A 6 3.64 -12.01 2.86
C PHE A 6 2.19 -12.48 3.06
N ALA A 7 2.00 -13.57 3.81
CA ALA A 7 0.66 -14.08 4.10
C ALA A 7 -0.19 -13.04 4.87
N ALA A 8 0.39 -12.37 5.88
CA ALA A 8 -0.33 -11.35 6.64
C ALA A 8 -0.73 -10.15 5.77
N LEU A 9 0.17 -9.67 4.88
CA LEU A 9 -0.10 -8.59 3.94
C LEU A 9 -1.16 -8.97 2.90
N LEU A 10 -1.10 -10.21 2.38
CA LEU A 10 -2.06 -10.74 1.43
C LEU A 10 -3.47 -10.77 2.02
N ILE A 11 -3.62 -11.29 3.25
CA ILE A 11 -4.91 -11.31 3.95
C ILE A 11 -5.41 -9.90 4.22
N ALA A 12 -4.56 -9.01 4.74
CA ALA A 12 -4.94 -7.62 5.02
C ALA A 12 -5.46 -6.90 3.77
N SER A 13 -4.84 -7.15 2.62
CA SER A 13 -5.27 -6.59 1.34
C SER A 13 -6.59 -7.18 0.86
N GLY A 14 -6.79 -8.49 0.99
CA GLY A 14 -8.06 -9.16 0.69
C GLY A 14 -9.22 -8.60 1.53
N VAL A 15 -8.99 -8.37 2.82
CA VAL A 15 -9.96 -7.73 3.72
C VAL A 15 -10.36 -6.35 3.21
N ARG A 16 -9.42 -5.57 2.72
CA ARG A 16 -9.71 -4.22 2.18
C ARG A 16 -10.54 -4.22 0.90
N ALA A 17 -10.56 -5.31 0.15
CA ALA A 17 -11.42 -5.45 -1.01
C ALA A 17 -12.89 -5.70 -0.63
N THR A 18 -13.16 -6.13 0.60
CA THR A 18 -14.52 -6.54 1.03
C THR A 18 -15.57 -5.42 0.97
N PRO A 19 -15.31 -4.16 1.37
CA PRO A 19 -16.32 -3.10 1.34
C PRO A 19 -16.93 -2.88 -0.04
N THR A 20 -16.15 -3.04 -1.10
CA THR A 20 -16.63 -2.80 -2.48
C THR A 20 -17.75 -3.74 -2.92
N VAL A 21 -17.82 -4.93 -2.33
CA VAL A 21 -18.86 -5.94 -2.61
C VAL A 21 -19.96 -5.98 -1.57
N LEU A 22 -19.86 -5.20 -0.48
CA LEU A 22 -20.86 -5.19 0.60
C LEU A 22 -21.82 -4.00 0.54
N ILE A 23 -21.51 -2.92 -0.20
CA ILE A 23 -22.30 -1.69 -0.19
C ILE A 23 -23.75 -1.95 -0.57
N GLU A 24 -23.99 -2.57 -1.72
CA GLU A 24 -25.33 -2.87 -2.23
C GLU A 24 -26.09 -3.86 -1.33
N PRO A 25 -25.53 -5.03 -0.96
CA PRO A 25 -26.24 -5.98 -0.10
C PRO A 25 -26.61 -5.44 1.28
N LEU A 26 -25.81 -4.54 1.85
CA LEU A 26 -26.11 -3.89 3.12
C LEU A 26 -27.22 -2.82 2.95
N GLY A 27 -27.19 -2.09 1.82
CA GLY A 27 -28.26 -1.17 1.45
C GLY A 27 -29.61 -1.88 1.29
N ASP A 28 -29.61 -3.00 0.59
CA ASP A 28 -30.81 -3.80 0.32
C ASP A 28 -31.39 -4.42 1.59
N GLU A 29 -30.56 -4.93 2.50
CA GLU A 29 -31.05 -5.61 3.71
C GLU A 29 -31.49 -4.65 4.81
N PHE A 30 -30.72 -3.57 5.02
CA PHE A 30 -30.93 -2.66 6.17
C PHE A 30 -31.56 -1.32 5.79
N GLY A 31 -31.73 -1.03 4.50
CA GLY A 31 -32.20 0.26 4.00
C GLY A 31 -31.20 1.39 4.21
N TRP A 32 -29.88 1.08 4.37
CA TRP A 32 -28.86 2.11 4.56
C TRP A 32 -28.49 2.75 3.23
N GLY A 33 -28.40 4.09 3.25
CA GLY A 33 -27.94 4.85 2.10
C GLY A 33 -26.45 4.56 1.80
N VAL A 34 -26.08 4.68 0.52
CA VAL A 34 -24.70 4.52 0.07
C VAL A 34 -23.75 5.46 0.80
N ASP A 35 -24.21 6.70 1.10
CA ASP A 35 -23.48 7.71 1.86
C ASP A 35 -23.16 7.23 3.29
N GLN A 36 -24.11 6.56 3.94
CA GLN A 36 -23.95 6.04 5.30
C GLN A 36 -22.95 4.89 5.36
N VAL A 37 -23.01 3.95 4.43
CA VAL A 37 -22.02 2.85 4.33
C VAL A 37 -20.65 3.39 3.95
N SER A 38 -20.60 4.37 3.04
CA SER A 38 -19.36 5.02 2.61
C SER A 38 -18.66 5.78 3.74
N LEU A 39 -19.40 6.29 4.73
CA LEU A 39 -18.80 6.90 5.92
C LEU A 39 -17.94 5.89 6.70
N ALA A 40 -18.43 4.68 6.92
CA ALA A 40 -17.66 3.63 7.60
C ALA A 40 -16.39 3.26 6.80
N ILE A 41 -16.47 3.21 5.46
CA ILE A 41 -15.33 2.98 4.57
C ILE A 41 -14.32 4.14 4.66
N SER A 42 -14.80 5.38 4.71
CA SER A 42 -13.94 6.57 4.82
C SER A 42 -13.18 6.58 6.14
N ILE A 43 -13.84 6.25 7.26
CA ILE A 43 -13.17 6.11 8.56
C ILE A 43 -12.10 5.02 8.52
N ASN A 44 -12.39 3.88 7.87
CA ASN A 44 -11.42 2.81 7.67
C ASN A 44 -10.18 3.31 6.93
N LEU A 45 -10.34 4.02 5.82
CA LEU A 45 -9.23 4.54 5.02
C LEU A 45 -8.36 5.54 5.81
N VAL A 46 -8.99 6.42 6.58
CA VAL A 46 -8.27 7.38 7.45
C VAL A 46 -7.45 6.65 8.49
N LEU A 47 -8.07 5.69 9.20
CA LEU A 47 -7.38 4.94 10.26
C LEU A 47 -6.30 4.01 9.69
N PHE A 48 -6.54 3.41 8.54
CA PHE A 48 -5.51 2.65 7.82
C PHE A 48 -4.24 3.48 7.57
N GLY A 49 -4.40 4.71 7.09
CA GLY A 49 -3.25 5.60 6.84
C GLY A 49 -2.57 6.06 8.12
N LEU A 50 -3.37 6.51 9.11
CA LEU A 50 -2.85 7.04 10.37
C LEU A 50 -2.20 5.96 11.26
N MET A 51 -2.66 4.70 11.17
CA MET A 51 -2.05 3.61 11.94
C MET A 51 -0.65 3.22 11.46
N ALA A 52 -0.27 3.53 10.23
CA ALA A 52 1.00 3.13 9.64
C ALA A 52 2.25 3.52 10.48
N PRO A 53 2.45 4.79 10.89
CA PRO A 53 3.59 5.16 11.73
C PRO A 53 3.52 4.54 13.13
N PHE A 54 2.32 4.42 13.70
CA PHE A 54 2.14 3.79 15.01
C PHE A 54 2.41 2.30 14.96
N SER A 55 2.01 1.63 13.88
CA SER A 55 2.28 0.21 13.64
C SER A 55 3.77 -0.10 13.69
N ALA A 56 4.59 0.65 12.95
CA ALA A 56 6.04 0.48 12.97
C ALA A 56 6.61 0.67 14.38
N ALA A 57 6.19 1.71 15.10
CA ALA A 57 6.62 1.97 16.48
C ALA A 57 6.13 0.88 17.47
N MET A 58 4.92 0.35 17.27
CA MET A 58 4.43 -0.80 18.05
C MET A 58 5.23 -2.06 17.77
N MET A 59 5.61 -2.32 16.50
CA MET A 59 6.47 -3.44 16.13
C MET A 59 7.86 -3.32 16.76
N GLU A 60 8.38 -2.10 16.96
CA GLU A 60 9.64 -1.89 17.68
C GLU A 60 9.51 -2.16 19.18
N ARG A 61 8.40 -1.77 19.78
CA ARG A 61 8.17 -1.91 21.22
C ARG A 61 7.73 -3.30 21.64
N PHE A 62 6.77 -3.86 20.93
CA PHE A 62 6.07 -5.11 21.31
C PHE A 62 6.49 -6.32 20.46
N GLY A 63 7.24 -6.05 19.38
CA GLY A 63 7.67 -7.06 18.42
C GLY A 63 6.70 -7.24 17.24
N VAL A 64 7.26 -7.59 16.08
CA VAL A 64 6.50 -7.81 14.82
C VAL A 64 5.49 -8.93 14.98
N ARG A 65 5.91 -10.05 15.60
CA ARG A 65 5.09 -11.25 15.78
C ARG A 65 3.79 -10.98 16.54
N ARG A 66 3.89 -10.24 17.66
CA ARG A 66 2.73 -9.91 18.51
C ARG A 66 1.80 -8.90 17.82
N VAL A 67 2.36 -7.84 17.25
CA VAL A 67 1.58 -6.79 16.57
C VAL A 67 0.81 -7.38 15.41
N VAL A 68 1.44 -8.20 14.56
CA VAL A 68 0.79 -8.86 13.43
C VAL A 68 -0.29 -9.83 13.90
N ALA A 69 -0.02 -10.65 14.92
CA ALA A 69 -1.00 -11.60 15.45
C ALA A 69 -2.23 -10.89 16.05
N VAL A 70 -2.03 -9.81 16.81
CA VAL A 70 -3.13 -9.01 17.39
C VAL A 70 -3.92 -8.31 16.28
N ALA A 71 -3.26 -7.77 15.28
CA ALA A 71 -3.94 -7.14 14.15
C ALA A 71 -4.77 -8.14 13.34
N LEU A 72 -4.23 -9.33 13.02
CA LEU A 72 -4.98 -10.39 12.35
C LEU A 72 -6.16 -10.88 13.21
N ALA A 73 -5.97 -11.04 14.52
CA ALA A 73 -7.04 -11.42 15.44
C ALA A 73 -8.14 -10.34 15.52
N ALA A 74 -7.76 -9.05 15.50
CA ALA A 74 -8.72 -7.95 15.46
C ALA A 74 -9.51 -7.93 14.14
N VAL A 75 -8.85 -8.19 13.00
CA VAL A 75 -9.53 -8.36 11.71
C VAL A 75 -10.51 -9.53 11.76
N ALA A 76 -10.06 -10.70 12.26
CA ALA A 76 -10.90 -11.89 12.37
C ALA A 76 -12.13 -11.64 13.26
N ALA A 77 -11.93 -11.07 14.45
CA ALA A 77 -13.00 -10.75 15.39
C ALA A 77 -13.95 -9.68 14.83
N GLY A 78 -13.42 -8.59 14.26
CA GLY A 78 -14.22 -7.53 13.63
C GLY A 78 -15.10 -8.05 12.50
N SER A 79 -14.52 -8.88 11.61
CA SER A 79 -15.27 -9.48 10.49
C SER A 79 -16.29 -10.51 10.98
N ALA A 80 -15.98 -11.31 12.01
CA ALA A 80 -16.91 -12.26 12.59
C ALA A 80 -18.09 -11.58 13.29
N LEU A 81 -17.81 -10.50 14.06
CA LEU A 81 -18.86 -9.71 14.72
C LEU A 81 -19.76 -8.98 13.71
N THR A 82 -19.22 -8.61 12.54
CA THR A 82 -20.01 -8.00 11.45
C THR A 82 -21.15 -8.91 11.00
N ILE A 83 -20.99 -10.25 11.08
CA ILE A 83 -22.05 -11.20 10.69
C ILE A 83 -23.33 -10.99 11.49
N ALA A 84 -23.21 -10.61 12.75
CA ALA A 84 -24.34 -10.40 13.67
C ALA A 84 -24.76 -8.92 13.78
N MET A 85 -24.21 -8.02 12.96
CA MET A 85 -24.59 -6.60 13.01
C MET A 85 -26.04 -6.37 12.56
N SER A 86 -26.67 -5.38 13.14
CA SER A 86 -28.03 -4.94 12.84
C SER A 86 -28.20 -3.41 12.80
N ALA A 87 -27.12 -2.66 13.09
CA ALA A 87 -27.16 -1.22 13.16
C ALA A 87 -25.91 -0.57 12.52
N LEU A 88 -26.10 0.60 11.92
CA LEU A 88 -25.06 1.32 11.18
C LEU A 88 -23.84 1.68 12.05
N TRP A 89 -24.05 2.03 13.33
CA TRP A 89 -22.94 2.31 14.24
C TRP A 89 -22.02 1.09 14.46
N GLN A 90 -22.59 -0.13 14.40
CA GLN A 90 -21.80 -1.37 14.49
C GLN A 90 -20.91 -1.52 13.26
N LEU A 91 -21.43 -1.26 12.06
CA LEU A 91 -20.63 -1.22 10.84
C LEU A 91 -19.48 -0.21 10.97
N THR A 92 -19.79 1.01 11.41
CA THR A 92 -18.81 2.08 11.61
C THR A 92 -17.73 1.68 12.62
N LEU A 93 -18.12 1.06 13.74
CA LEU A 93 -17.18 0.60 14.76
C LEU A 93 -16.34 -0.58 14.26
N LEU A 94 -16.97 -1.61 13.72
CA LEU A 94 -16.28 -2.84 13.34
C LEU A 94 -15.43 -2.65 12.08
N TRP A 95 -16.03 -2.16 11.00
CA TRP A 95 -15.33 -1.94 9.73
C TRP A 95 -14.53 -0.65 9.71
N GLY A 96 -15.12 0.46 10.16
CA GLY A 96 -14.46 1.75 10.16
C GLY A 96 -13.27 1.75 11.10
N VAL A 97 -13.50 1.46 12.39
CA VAL A 97 -12.48 1.65 13.42
C VAL A 97 -11.63 0.40 13.61
N VAL A 98 -12.22 -0.75 13.95
CA VAL A 98 -11.46 -1.94 14.34
C VAL A 98 -10.67 -2.50 13.16
N ILE A 99 -11.35 -2.80 12.04
CA ILE A 99 -10.70 -3.38 10.86
C ILE A 99 -9.80 -2.33 10.20
N GLY A 100 -10.18 -1.05 10.16
CA GLY A 100 -9.36 0.03 9.61
C GLY A 100 -8.01 0.17 10.34
N ALA A 101 -8.02 0.24 11.67
CA ALA A 101 -6.81 0.31 12.47
C ALA A 101 -5.99 -0.99 12.35
N ALA A 102 -6.63 -2.16 12.39
CA ALA A 102 -5.95 -3.44 12.31
C ALA A 102 -5.26 -3.66 10.95
N THR A 103 -5.95 -3.38 9.84
CA THR A 103 -5.36 -3.46 8.50
C THR A 103 -4.27 -2.41 8.27
N GLY A 104 -4.38 -1.23 8.89
CA GLY A 104 -3.33 -0.21 8.91
C GLY A 104 -2.05 -0.72 9.56
N ALA A 105 -2.16 -1.54 10.62
CA ALA A 105 -1.02 -2.21 11.24
C ALA A 105 -0.37 -3.26 10.32
N LEU A 106 -1.09 -3.81 9.36
CA LEU A 106 -0.65 -4.80 8.36
C LEU A 106 -0.41 -4.15 6.98
N SER A 107 0.04 -2.91 6.95
CA SER A 107 0.26 -2.14 5.71
C SER A 107 1.74 -2.12 5.27
N SER A 108 2.08 -1.31 4.28
CA SER A 108 3.44 -1.19 3.73
C SER A 108 4.56 -1.02 4.76
N PRO A 109 4.39 -0.35 5.93
CA PRO A 109 5.41 -0.33 6.97
C PRO A 109 5.83 -1.71 7.49
N LEU A 110 4.92 -2.71 7.52
CA LEU A 110 5.30 -4.08 7.86
C LEU A 110 6.33 -4.63 6.87
N ALA A 111 6.11 -4.43 5.57
CA ALA A 111 7.07 -4.86 4.55
C ALA A 111 8.43 -4.17 4.74
N ALA A 112 8.42 -2.85 4.99
CA ALA A 112 9.64 -2.07 5.24
C ALA A 112 10.38 -2.55 6.50
N VAL A 113 9.68 -2.79 7.61
CA VAL A 113 10.28 -3.28 8.87
C VAL A 113 10.90 -4.65 8.68
N VAL A 114 10.20 -5.57 8.02
CA VAL A 114 10.71 -6.93 7.76
C VAL A 114 11.94 -6.88 6.84
N ALA A 115 11.86 -6.15 5.74
CA ALA A 115 12.96 -6.04 4.78
C ALA A 115 14.20 -5.38 5.41
N THR A 116 14.02 -4.34 6.21
CA THR A 116 15.15 -3.63 6.84
C THR A 116 15.81 -4.41 7.96
N ARG A 117 15.04 -5.18 8.75
CA ARG A 117 15.60 -5.95 9.87
C ARG A 117 16.28 -7.24 9.46
N TRP A 118 15.75 -7.93 8.45
CA TRP A 118 16.17 -9.27 8.10
C TRP A 118 17.13 -9.32 6.91
N PHE A 119 17.21 -8.24 6.10
CA PHE A 119 17.98 -8.24 4.86
C PHE A 119 18.89 -7.01 4.76
N VAL A 120 20.17 -7.24 4.51
CA VAL A 120 21.16 -6.25 4.08
C VAL A 120 21.27 -6.31 2.57
N GLU A 121 21.46 -7.50 2.02
CA GLU A 121 21.39 -7.78 0.58
C GLU A 121 19.95 -8.08 0.15
N ARG A 122 19.63 -7.79 -1.10
CA ARG A 122 18.30 -8.04 -1.72
C ARG A 122 17.13 -7.38 -0.98
N ARG A 123 17.38 -6.34 -0.20
CA ARG A 123 16.34 -5.65 0.58
C ARG A 123 15.24 -5.10 -0.32
N GLY A 124 15.61 -4.49 -1.47
CA GLY A 124 14.67 -3.96 -2.44
C GLY A 124 13.79 -5.07 -3.01
N LEU A 125 14.39 -6.20 -3.43
CA LEU A 125 13.63 -7.36 -3.93
C LEU A 125 12.62 -7.87 -2.90
N VAL A 126 13.03 -7.98 -1.63
CA VAL A 126 12.13 -8.44 -0.55
C VAL A 126 11.02 -7.43 -0.30
N THR A 127 11.33 -6.12 -0.30
CA THR A 127 10.31 -5.07 -0.18
C THR A 127 9.31 -5.14 -1.34
N GLY A 128 9.80 -5.30 -2.57
CA GLY A 128 8.96 -5.45 -3.76
C GLY A 128 8.06 -6.68 -3.69
N ALA A 129 8.62 -7.85 -3.35
CA ALA A 129 7.87 -9.09 -3.20
C ALA A 129 6.80 -9.00 -2.09
N LEU A 130 7.11 -8.38 -0.94
CA LEU A 130 6.15 -8.14 0.13
C LEU A 130 5.06 -7.14 -0.28
N SER A 131 5.42 -6.13 -1.06
CA SER A 131 4.45 -5.16 -1.60
C SER A 131 3.52 -5.82 -2.64
N ALA A 132 4.02 -6.76 -3.44
CA ALA A 132 3.22 -7.54 -4.39
C ALA A 132 2.12 -8.36 -3.69
N ALA A 133 2.31 -8.75 -2.42
CA ALA A 133 1.28 -9.43 -1.64
C ALA A 133 -0.01 -8.62 -1.57
N TYR A 134 0.09 -7.29 -1.60
CA TYR A 134 -1.05 -6.39 -1.55
C TYR A 134 -1.92 -6.49 -2.82
N ALA A 135 -1.33 -6.37 -4.00
CA ALA A 135 -2.04 -6.54 -5.27
C ALA A 135 -2.58 -7.97 -5.42
N THR A 136 -1.76 -8.97 -5.06
CA THR A 136 -2.16 -10.39 -5.10
C THR A 136 -3.37 -10.67 -4.21
N GLY A 137 -3.42 -10.10 -3.00
CA GLY A 137 -4.54 -10.28 -2.09
C GLY A 137 -5.85 -9.73 -2.68
N GLN A 138 -5.83 -8.55 -3.26
CA GLN A 138 -7.02 -7.98 -3.91
C GLN A 138 -7.49 -8.84 -5.10
N LEU A 139 -6.57 -9.26 -5.97
CA LEU A 139 -6.89 -10.09 -7.13
C LEU A 139 -7.50 -11.44 -6.77
N ILE A 140 -7.07 -12.05 -5.66
CA ILE A 140 -7.60 -13.34 -5.21
C ILE A 140 -8.93 -13.16 -4.48
N PHE A 141 -8.99 -12.23 -3.52
CA PHE A 141 -10.14 -12.12 -2.63
C PHE A 141 -11.34 -11.47 -3.29
N LEU A 142 -11.16 -10.44 -4.12
CA LEU A 142 -12.28 -9.71 -4.70
C LEU A 142 -13.24 -10.59 -5.52
N PRO A 143 -12.78 -11.45 -6.46
CA PRO A 143 -13.66 -12.34 -7.17
C PRO A 143 -14.32 -13.37 -6.25
N ILE A 144 -13.59 -13.95 -5.30
CA ILE A 144 -14.13 -14.94 -4.36
C ILE A 144 -15.21 -14.32 -3.49
N LEU A 145 -14.97 -13.12 -2.95
CA LEU A 145 -15.94 -12.43 -2.12
C LEU A 145 -17.18 -12.02 -2.92
N ALA A 146 -17.02 -11.55 -4.16
CA ALA A 146 -18.15 -11.23 -5.04
C ALA A 146 -19.02 -12.46 -5.33
N LEU A 147 -18.41 -13.62 -5.61
CA LEU A 147 -19.12 -14.88 -5.79
C LEU A 147 -19.86 -15.30 -4.50
N LEU A 148 -19.21 -15.21 -3.34
CA LEU A 148 -19.85 -15.55 -2.07
C LEU A 148 -21.04 -14.63 -1.75
N VAL A 149 -20.88 -13.33 -2.00
CA VAL A 149 -21.99 -12.37 -1.81
C VAL A 149 -23.17 -12.73 -2.70
N ARG A 150 -22.93 -13.00 -3.99
CA ARG A 150 -23.96 -13.33 -4.98
C ARG A 150 -24.69 -14.65 -4.64
N ASP A 151 -23.94 -15.70 -4.31
CA ASP A 151 -24.47 -17.07 -4.21
C ASP A 151 -24.95 -17.43 -2.79
N ALA A 152 -24.34 -16.84 -1.75
CA ALA A 152 -24.60 -17.18 -0.35
C ALA A 152 -24.91 -15.97 0.55
N GLY A 153 -24.72 -14.75 0.06
CA GLY A 153 -24.96 -13.51 0.78
C GLY A 153 -23.72 -12.97 1.50
N TRP A 154 -23.79 -11.69 1.88
CA TRP A 154 -22.68 -10.94 2.44
C TRP A 154 -22.13 -11.47 3.77
N ARG A 155 -22.97 -12.17 4.54
CA ARG A 155 -22.54 -12.81 5.80
C ARG A 155 -21.50 -13.90 5.56
N TRP A 156 -21.62 -14.66 4.50
CA TRP A 156 -20.65 -15.69 4.11
C TRP A 156 -19.34 -15.07 3.61
N ALA A 157 -19.42 -13.94 2.90
CA ALA A 157 -18.20 -13.19 2.55
C ALA A 157 -17.47 -12.69 3.80
N SER A 158 -18.21 -12.12 4.77
CA SER A 158 -17.64 -11.71 6.06
C SER A 158 -17.05 -12.88 6.86
N ALA A 159 -17.72 -14.05 6.83
CA ALA A 159 -17.21 -15.27 7.46
C ALA A 159 -15.91 -15.78 6.79
N ALA A 160 -15.85 -15.75 5.46
CA ALA A 160 -14.63 -16.14 4.73
C ALA A 160 -13.43 -15.25 5.09
N VAL A 161 -13.65 -13.94 5.20
CA VAL A 161 -12.64 -12.98 5.66
C VAL A 161 -12.21 -13.29 7.09
N ALA A 162 -13.17 -13.48 8.01
CA ALA A 162 -12.90 -13.80 9.41
C ALA A 162 -12.07 -15.10 9.54
N LEU A 163 -12.45 -16.16 8.83
CA LEU A 163 -11.75 -17.44 8.84
C LEU A 163 -10.35 -17.34 8.25
N SER A 164 -10.20 -16.61 7.14
CA SER A 164 -8.88 -16.41 6.49
C SER A 164 -7.92 -15.67 7.43
N ALA A 165 -8.39 -14.61 8.08
CA ALA A 165 -7.59 -13.88 9.05
C ALA A 165 -7.27 -14.73 10.28
N ALA A 166 -8.26 -15.46 10.84
CA ALA A 166 -8.07 -16.36 11.99
C ALA A 166 -7.08 -17.49 11.69
N ALA A 167 -7.16 -18.11 10.50
CA ALA A 167 -6.22 -19.16 10.08
C ALA A 167 -4.79 -18.63 9.91
N THR A 168 -4.63 -17.34 9.59
CA THR A 168 -3.31 -16.74 9.43
C THR A 168 -2.65 -16.37 10.77
N VAL A 169 -3.42 -16.25 11.88
CA VAL A 169 -2.85 -15.98 13.22
C VAL A 169 -1.83 -17.04 13.64
N PRO A 170 -2.16 -18.36 13.68
CA PRO A 170 -1.18 -19.37 14.05
C PRO A 170 0.00 -19.43 13.09
N LEU A 171 -0.22 -19.19 11.78
CA LEU A 171 0.85 -19.13 10.79
C LEU A 171 1.80 -17.96 11.09
N ALA A 172 1.27 -16.78 11.40
CA ALA A 172 2.06 -15.61 11.78
C ALA A 172 2.86 -15.89 13.08
N LEU A 173 2.23 -16.48 14.08
CA LEU A 173 2.90 -16.86 15.34
C LEU A 173 3.99 -17.93 15.12
N ALA A 174 3.84 -18.83 14.17
CA ALA A 174 4.82 -19.85 13.85
C ALA A 174 6.01 -19.32 13.04
N LEU A 175 5.75 -18.48 12.03
CA LEU A 175 6.75 -18.07 11.05
C LEU A 175 7.42 -16.73 11.35
N LEU A 176 6.73 -15.81 12.03
CA LEU A 176 7.33 -14.51 12.35
C LEU A 176 8.27 -14.61 13.55
N ARG A 177 9.39 -13.91 13.45
CA ARG A 177 10.40 -13.74 14.49
C ARG A 177 10.76 -12.27 14.60
N GLU A 178 11.26 -11.82 15.72
CA GLU A 178 11.51 -10.40 15.94
C GLU A 178 12.74 -9.93 15.17
N ARG A 179 13.87 -10.60 15.35
CA ARG A 179 15.14 -10.25 14.74
C ARG A 179 15.96 -11.49 14.40
N PRO A 180 16.86 -11.44 13.41
CA PRO A 180 17.84 -12.51 13.18
C PRO A 180 18.69 -12.80 14.41
N ALA A 181 19.11 -11.74 15.14
CA ALA A 181 19.93 -11.84 16.36
C ALA A 181 19.29 -12.70 17.46
N ASP A 182 17.96 -12.73 17.57
CA ASP A 182 17.24 -13.58 18.54
C ASP A 182 17.40 -15.08 18.25
N LEU A 183 17.86 -15.41 17.04
CA LEU A 183 18.18 -16.77 16.59
C LEU A 183 19.69 -17.01 16.50
N GLY A 184 20.51 -16.04 16.94
CA GLY A 184 21.98 -16.08 16.81
C GLY A 184 22.46 -15.96 15.36
N LEU A 185 21.62 -15.42 14.46
CA LEU A 185 21.92 -15.26 13.03
C LEU A 185 22.18 -13.81 12.67
N PRO A 186 23.10 -13.52 11.74
CA PRO A 186 23.19 -12.20 11.14
C PRO A 186 22.01 -11.96 10.20
N PRO A 187 21.66 -10.70 9.88
CA PRO A 187 20.77 -10.38 8.76
C PRO A 187 21.32 -10.95 7.45
N TYR A 188 20.44 -11.35 6.56
CA TYR A 188 20.85 -11.92 5.26
C TYR A 188 21.76 -10.95 4.48
N GLY A 189 22.96 -11.40 4.14
CA GLY A 189 24.00 -10.60 3.49
C GLY A 189 24.84 -9.74 4.46
N ALA A 190 24.79 -9.99 5.76
CA ALA A 190 25.69 -9.47 6.76
C ALA A 190 26.55 -10.59 7.34
N ASP A 191 27.77 -10.24 7.75
CA ASP A 191 28.74 -11.19 8.33
C ASP A 191 28.65 -11.29 9.86
N GLU A 192 28.10 -10.25 10.49
CA GLU A 192 28.05 -10.16 11.95
C GLU A 192 26.62 -10.13 12.50
N VAL A 193 26.44 -10.73 13.66
CA VAL A 193 25.18 -10.68 14.41
C VAL A 193 25.04 -9.29 15.03
N GLU A 194 23.95 -8.60 14.73
CA GLU A 194 23.68 -7.28 15.30
C GLU A 194 23.50 -7.37 16.82
N PRO A 195 24.01 -6.39 17.58
CA PRO A 195 23.79 -6.35 19.03
C PRO A 195 22.29 -6.24 19.36
N PRO A 196 21.86 -6.71 20.54
CA PRO A 196 20.47 -6.56 20.98
C PRO A 196 20.05 -5.11 20.91
N ALA A 197 18.90 -4.82 20.29
CA ALA A 197 18.40 -3.46 20.27
C ALA A 197 17.89 -3.05 21.65
N PRO A 198 18.09 -1.79 22.05
CA PRO A 198 17.49 -1.27 23.27
C PRO A 198 15.95 -1.43 23.24
N ALA A 199 15.36 -1.59 24.41
CA ALA A 199 13.90 -1.69 24.51
C ALA A 199 13.25 -0.48 23.86
N GLY A 200 12.31 -0.72 22.94
CA GLY A 200 11.63 0.34 22.19
C GLY A 200 10.95 1.35 23.13
N ALA A 201 10.99 2.61 22.76
CA ALA A 201 10.31 3.70 23.46
C ALA A 201 8.77 3.51 23.43
N ASN A 202 8.03 4.32 24.18
CA ASN A 202 6.59 4.41 24.06
C ASN A 202 6.21 4.68 22.59
N PRO A 203 5.32 3.87 21.95
CA PRO A 203 4.98 4.01 20.53
C PRO A 203 4.50 5.43 20.16
N PHE A 204 3.72 6.09 21.01
CA PHE A 204 3.28 7.46 20.76
C PHE A 204 4.45 8.46 20.77
N ALA A 205 5.36 8.33 21.75
CA ALA A 205 6.56 9.18 21.82
C ALA A 205 7.52 8.90 20.65
N ALA A 206 7.73 7.63 20.29
CA ALA A 206 8.56 7.25 19.15
C ALA A 206 8.01 7.79 17.83
N THR A 207 6.70 7.68 17.64
CA THR A 207 6.00 8.18 16.45
C THR A 207 6.09 9.70 16.34
N ALA A 208 5.83 10.42 17.44
CA ALA A 208 5.96 11.88 17.50
C ALA A 208 7.42 12.34 17.29
N ALA A 209 8.39 11.66 17.90
CA ALA A 209 9.82 11.96 17.72
C ALA A 209 10.27 11.72 16.27
N ALA A 210 9.82 10.66 15.64
CA ALA A 210 10.10 10.38 14.23
C ALA A 210 9.53 11.46 13.29
N LEU A 211 8.29 11.94 13.57
CA LEU A 211 7.71 13.06 12.83
C LEU A 211 8.50 14.34 13.04
N ALA A 212 8.86 14.66 14.30
CA ALA A 212 9.64 15.85 14.62
C ALA A 212 11.04 15.83 13.97
N LEU A 213 11.67 14.66 13.93
CA LEU A 213 12.93 14.43 13.22
C LEU A 213 12.74 14.60 11.71
N GLY A 214 11.73 13.95 11.15
CA GLY A 214 11.39 14.02 9.73
C GLY A 214 11.09 15.45 9.29
N ALA A 215 10.24 16.17 10.04
CA ALA A 215 9.81 17.53 9.72
C ALA A 215 10.98 18.54 9.62
N ARG A 216 12.12 18.26 10.24
CA ARG A 216 13.34 19.07 10.13
C ARG A 216 14.22 18.68 8.94
N SER A 217 13.87 17.62 8.22
CA SER A 217 14.66 17.08 7.12
C SER A 217 14.02 17.40 5.77
N ARG A 218 14.81 18.00 4.87
CA ARG A 218 14.40 18.20 3.47
C ARG A 218 14.09 16.87 2.79
N ALA A 219 14.86 15.82 3.07
CA ALA A 219 14.65 14.49 2.50
C ALA A 219 13.27 13.93 2.88
N PHE A 220 12.81 14.13 4.12
CA PHE A 220 11.46 13.71 4.55
C PHE A 220 10.36 14.38 3.72
N TRP A 221 10.41 15.70 3.56
CA TRP A 221 9.37 16.43 2.81
C TRP A 221 9.35 16.07 1.34
N LEU A 222 10.52 15.83 0.74
CA LEU A 222 10.60 15.36 -0.65
C LEU A 222 10.05 13.95 -0.80
N LEU A 223 10.40 13.02 0.09
CA LEU A 223 9.87 11.64 0.09
C LEU A 223 8.37 11.62 0.39
N ALA A 224 7.91 12.37 1.40
CA ALA A 224 6.50 12.46 1.76
C ALA A 224 5.67 13.13 0.64
N GLY A 225 6.18 14.20 0.04
CA GLY A 225 5.53 14.90 -1.07
C GLY A 225 5.43 14.05 -2.33
N THR A 226 6.53 13.41 -2.76
CA THR A 226 6.51 12.51 -3.90
C THR A 226 5.59 11.32 -3.67
N PHE A 227 5.58 10.78 -2.44
CA PHE A 227 4.72 9.65 -2.12
C PHE A 227 3.24 10.05 -1.92
N ALA A 228 2.96 11.27 -1.48
CA ALA A 228 1.61 11.85 -1.50
C ALA A 228 1.09 11.97 -2.95
N ILE A 229 1.93 12.42 -3.88
CA ILE A 229 1.60 12.46 -5.32
C ILE A 229 1.41 11.02 -5.86
N CYS A 230 2.20 10.04 -5.40
CA CYS A 230 1.96 8.64 -5.74
C CYS A 230 0.54 8.23 -5.36
N GLY A 231 0.12 8.45 -4.11
CA GLY A 231 -1.22 8.16 -3.65
C GLY A 231 -2.31 8.88 -4.46
N ALA A 232 -2.07 10.16 -4.74
CA ALA A 232 -2.99 10.97 -5.54
C ALA A 232 -3.21 10.38 -6.94
N THR A 233 -2.13 10.04 -7.64
CA THR A 233 -2.16 9.58 -9.04
C THR A 233 -2.60 8.14 -9.20
N THR A 234 -2.31 7.28 -8.21
CA THR A 234 -2.70 5.86 -8.23
C THR A 234 -4.09 5.65 -7.62
N VAL A 235 -4.18 5.53 -6.29
CA VAL A 235 -5.42 5.20 -5.59
C VAL A 235 -6.46 6.31 -5.74
N GLY A 236 -6.02 7.58 -5.64
CA GLY A 236 -6.91 8.75 -5.68
C GLY A 236 -7.57 8.94 -7.04
N VAL A 237 -6.79 9.07 -8.11
CA VAL A 237 -7.32 9.34 -9.45
C VAL A 237 -7.68 8.03 -10.16
N ILE A 238 -6.71 7.15 -10.44
CA ILE A 238 -6.97 5.97 -11.28
C ILE A 238 -7.80 4.92 -10.53
N GLY A 239 -7.44 4.59 -9.28
CA GLY A 239 -8.15 3.58 -8.50
C GLY A 239 -9.61 3.92 -8.25
N THR A 240 -9.95 5.21 -8.17
CA THR A 240 -11.32 5.68 -7.87
C THR A 240 -12.10 6.03 -9.14
N HIS A 241 -11.43 6.61 -10.15
CA HIS A 241 -12.13 7.24 -11.27
C HIS A 241 -11.91 6.60 -12.65
N LEU A 242 -11.05 5.58 -12.77
CA LEU A 242 -10.85 4.92 -14.07
C LEU A 242 -12.13 4.26 -14.58
N ILE A 243 -12.90 3.58 -13.72
CA ILE A 243 -14.15 2.92 -14.12
C ILE A 243 -15.21 3.93 -14.56
N PRO A 244 -15.55 4.99 -13.76
CA PRO A 244 -16.45 6.03 -14.20
C PRO A 244 -15.96 6.76 -15.47
N ALA A 245 -14.67 7.03 -15.60
CA ALA A 245 -14.11 7.67 -16.79
C ALA A 245 -14.23 6.78 -18.04
N ALA A 246 -14.00 5.48 -17.90
CA ALA A 246 -14.17 4.53 -18.99
C ALA A 246 -15.64 4.45 -19.43
N HIS A 247 -16.58 4.51 -18.48
CA HIS A 247 -18.00 4.55 -18.75
C HIS A 247 -18.41 5.82 -19.54
N ASP A 248 -17.86 6.99 -19.18
CA ASP A 248 -18.05 8.25 -19.93
C ASP A 248 -17.59 8.14 -21.41
N HIS A 249 -16.67 7.22 -21.71
CA HIS A 249 -16.17 6.92 -23.06
C HIS A 249 -16.87 5.71 -23.72
N GLY A 250 -18.01 5.26 -23.18
CA GLY A 250 -18.81 4.16 -23.74
C GLY A 250 -18.24 2.74 -23.47
N ILE A 251 -17.23 2.60 -22.60
CA ILE A 251 -16.71 1.30 -22.19
C ILE A 251 -17.63 0.72 -21.11
N GLY A 252 -18.16 -0.49 -21.33
CA GLY A 252 -19.06 -1.14 -20.39
C GLY A 252 -18.39 -1.45 -19.04
N GLU A 253 -19.19 -1.53 -17.96
CA GLU A 253 -18.69 -1.70 -16.58
C GLU A 253 -17.74 -2.87 -16.40
N VAL A 254 -18.09 -4.05 -16.94
CA VAL A 254 -17.25 -5.26 -16.84
C VAL A 254 -15.90 -5.08 -17.53
N GLN A 255 -15.90 -4.40 -18.68
CA GLN A 255 -14.67 -4.13 -19.41
C GLN A 255 -13.83 -3.10 -18.68
N ALA A 256 -14.41 -2.03 -18.14
CA ALA A 256 -13.73 -1.01 -17.33
C ALA A 256 -13.13 -1.62 -16.05
N ALA A 257 -13.87 -2.48 -15.34
CA ALA A 257 -13.36 -3.21 -14.19
C ALA A 257 -12.20 -4.15 -14.58
N SER A 258 -12.25 -4.76 -15.76
CA SER A 258 -11.17 -5.61 -16.28
C SER A 258 -9.88 -4.83 -16.56
N LEU A 259 -9.97 -3.56 -16.98
CA LEU A 259 -8.78 -2.69 -17.13
C LEU A 259 -8.09 -2.47 -15.78
N LEU A 260 -8.86 -2.17 -14.73
CA LEU A 260 -8.31 -1.98 -13.38
C LEU A 260 -7.72 -3.28 -12.81
N ALA A 261 -8.37 -4.41 -13.05
CA ALA A 261 -7.85 -5.72 -12.65
C ALA A 261 -6.53 -6.05 -13.38
N ALA A 262 -6.45 -5.75 -14.68
CA ALA A 262 -5.23 -5.94 -15.48
C ALA A 262 -4.07 -5.06 -14.97
N ILE A 263 -4.34 -3.81 -14.59
CA ILE A 263 -3.34 -2.96 -13.89
C ILE A 263 -2.80 -3.69 -12.66
N GLY A 264 -3.65 -4.29 -11.84
CA GLY A 264 -3.23 -5.07 -10.67
C GLY A 264 -2.36 -6.30 -11.01
N VAL A 265 -2.61 -6.97 -12.13
CA VAL A 265 -1.75 -8.09 -12.60
C VAL A 265 -0.36 -7.59 -12.96
N PHE A 266 -0.27 -6.51 -13.72
CA PHE A 266 1.03 -5.93 -14.10
C PHE A 266 1.76 -5.33 -12.89
N ASP A 267 1.05 -4.82 -11.88
CA ASP A 267 1.65 -4.30 -10.65
C ASP A 267 2.47 -5.35 -9.90
N ILE A 268 2.01 -6.60 -9.85
CA ILE A 268 2.78 -7.69 -9.22
C ILE A 268 4.16 -7.85 -9.86
N ALA A 269 4.21 -7.82 -11.19
CA ALA A 269 5.47 -7.90 -11.93
C ALA A 269 6.30 -6.62 -11.73
N GLY A 270 5.66 -5.45 -11.85
CA GLY A 270 6.28 -4.14 -11.76
C GLY A 270 6.94 -3.86 -10.42
N VAL A 271 6.23 -4.07 -9.33
CA VAL A 271 6.76 -3.83 -7.97
C VAL A 271 7.88 -4.82 -7.60
N THR A 272 7.78 -6.06 -8.06
CA THR A 272 8.83 -7.07 -7.86
C THR A 272 10.10 -6.69 -8.64
N LEU A 273 9.94 -6.30 -9.91
CA LEU A 273 11.03 -5.81 -10.75
C LEU A 273 11.66 -4.54 -10.17
N SER A 274 10.85 -3.58 -9.72
CA SER A 274 11.32 -2.36 -9.06
C SER A 274 12.16 -2.68 -7.82
N GLY A 275 11.72 -3.64 -7.02
CA GLY A 275 12.48 -4.10 -5.87
C GLY A 275 13.87 -4.65 -6.26
N TRP A 276 13.93 -5.48 -7.31
CA TRP A 276 15.17 -6.02 -7.86
C TRP A 276 16.09 -4.94 -8.44
N LEU A 277 15.52 -3.95 -9.12
CA LEU A 277 16.24 -2.79 -9.65
C LEU A 277 16.77 -1.90 -8.52
N THR A 278 16.01 -1.69 -7.45
CA THR A 278 16.41 -0.88 -6.29
C THR A 278 17.67 -1.43 -5.60
N ASP A 279 17.88 -2.74 -5.64
CA ASP A 279 19.09 -3.36 -5.12
C ASP A 279 20.34 -3.11 -5.99
N ARG A 280 20.17 -2.67 -7.25
CA ARG A 280 21.24 -2.55 -8.26
C ARG A 280 21.49 -1.14 -8.73
N TRP A 281 20.45 -0.34 -8.85
CA TRP A 281 20.50 1.02 -9.40
C TRP A 281 20.29 2.07 -8.31
N ASP A 282 20.57 3.32 -8.64
CA ASP A 282 20.29 4.45 -7.75
C ASP A 282 18.78 4.58 -7.53
N PRO A 283 18.29 4.47 -6.28
CA PRO A 283 16.86 4.56 -5.98
C PRO A 283 16.23 5.89 -6.40
N ARG A 284 17.01 6.99 -6.48
CA ARG A 284 16.51 8.29 -6.95
C ARG A 284 16.23 8.27 -8.44
N ALA A 285 17.16 7.69 -9.22
CA ALA A 285 16.99 7.57 -10.66
C ALA A 285 15.78 6.69 -10.99
N LEU A 286 15.56 5.63 -10.22
CA LEU A 286 14.37 4.78 -10.35
C LEU A 286 13.09 5.56 -10.02
N LEU A 287 13.04 6.31 -8.91
CA LEU A 287 11.88 7.14 -8.58
C LEU A 287 11.62 8.19 -9.67
N PHE A 288 12.67 8.84 -10.18
CA PHE A 288 12.54 9.80 -11.27
C PHE A 288 11.88 9.13 -12.49
N ALA A 289 12.40 7.97 -12.91
CA ALA A 289 11.88 7.25 -14.07
C ALA A 289 10.42 6.81 -13.88
N PHE A 290 10.09 6.26 -12.71
CA PHE A 290 8.72 5.83 -12.40
C PHE A 290 7.74 7.01 -12.39
N TYR A 291 8.05 8.10 -11.69
CA TYR A 291 7.16 9.26 -11.65
C TYR A 291 7.05 9.96 -13.01
N ALA A 292 8.14 10.04 -13.79
CA ALA A 292 8.10 10.59 -15.15
C ALA A 292 7.23 9.73 -16.06
N LEU A 293 7.41 8.40 -16.04
CA LEU A 293 6.62 7.47 -16.84
C LEU A 293 5.14 7.52 -16.46
N ARG A 294 4.84 7.58 -15.16
CA ARG A 294 3.49 7.76 -14.62
C ARG A 294 2.86 9.06 -15.11
N GLY A 295 3.57 10.18 -14.98
CA GLY A 295 3.08 11.48 -15.44
C GLY A 295 2.76 11.46 -16.93
N LEU A 296 3.69 10.93 -17.75
CA LEU A 296 3.49 10.82 -19.20
C LEU A 296 2.33 9.88 -19.55
N SER A 297 2.18 8.75 -18.88
CA SER A 297 1.07 7.82 -19.13
C SER A 297 -0.29 8.44 -18.81
N LEU A 298 -0.38 9.27 -17.76
CA LEU A 298 -1.60 9.98 -17.40
C LEU A 298 -1.95 11.09 -18.39
N PHE A 299 -0.98 11.75 -19.01
CA PHE A 299 -1.25 12.66 -20.14
C PHE A 299 -1.75 11.92 -21.38
N PHE A 300 -1.27 10.69 -21.58
CA PHE A 300 -1.65 9.87 -22.72
C PHE A 300 -3.07 9.28 -22.57
N LEU A 301 -3.50 8.97 -21.33
CA LEU A 301 -4.76 8.30 -21.05
C LEU A 301 -6.00 8.97 -21.69
N PRO A 302 -6.24 10.29 -21.58
CA PRO A 302 -7.41 10.93 -22.19
C PRO A 302 -7.45 10.84 -23.72
N LEU A 303 -6.30 10.61 -24.36
CA LEU A 303 -6.20 10.52 -25.81
C LEU A 303 -6.54 9.12 -26.36
N VAL A 304 -6.53 8.09 -25.50
CA VAL A 304 -6.67 6.70 -25.94
C VAL A 304 -7.84 5.97 -25.29
N LEU A 305 -8.34 6.48 -24.16
CA LEU A 305 -9.45 5.85 -23.43
C LEU A 305 -10.73 5.92 -24.27
N GLY A 306 -11.24 4.76 -24.66
CA GLY A 306 -12.39 4.65 -25.56
C GLY A 306 -12.10 4.82 -27.04
N GLU A 307 -10.99 5.44 -27.41
CA GLU A 307 -10.63 5.72 -28.82
C GLU A 307 -9.74 4.62 -29.43
N SER A 308 -8.87 4.01 -28.63
CA SER A 308 -7.92 3.00 -29.09
C SER A 308 -7.75 1.87 -28.10
N ALA A 309 -8.17 0.65 -28.46
CA ALA A 309 -7.96 -0.53 -27.64
C ALA A 309 -6.46 -0.81 -27.40
N LEU A 310 -5.60 -0.61 -28.41
CA LEU A 310 -4.16 -0.78 -28.29
C LEU A 310 -3.57 0.30 -27.36
N GLY A 311 -3.98 1.55 -27.50
CA GLY A 311 -3.51 2.65 -26.65
C GLY A 311 -3.95 2.49 -25.20
N THR A 312 -5.19 2.12 -24.95
CA THR A 312 -5.70 1.80 -23.60
C THR A 312 -4.96 0.60 -23.00
N GLY A 313 -4.71 -0.44 -23.80
CA GLY A 313 -3.91 -1.59 -23.38
C GLY A 313 -2.46 -1.21 -23.02
N ALA A 314 -1.81 -0.36 -23.83
CA ALA A 314 -0.47 0.15 -23.54
C ALA A 314 -0.44 0.95 -22.23
N PHE A 315 -1.44 1.81 -21.99
CA PHE A 315 -1.60 2.51 -20.71
C PHE A 315 -1.70 1.52 -19.55
N VAL A 316 -2.57 0.52 -19.64
CA VAL A 316 -2.78 -0.50 -18.59
C VAL A 316 -1.48 -1.22 -18.25
N VAL A 317 -0.68 -1.61 -19.26
CA VAL A 317 0.60 -2.28 -19.04
C VAL A 317 1.59 -1.34 -18.36
N VAL A 318 1.80 -0.15 -18.92
CA VAL A 318 2.80 0.81 -18.43
C VAL A 318 2.43 1.30 -17.02
N PHE A 319 1.19 1.71 -16.84
CA PHE A 319 0.72 2.21 -15.55
C PHE A 319 0.66 1.11 -14.49
N GLY A 320 0.29 -0.11 -14.89
CA GLY A 320 0.27 -1.27 -14.00
C GLY A 320 1.67 -1.63 -13.50
N LEU A 321 2.66 -1.72 -14.40
CA LEU A 321 4.06 -1.95 -14.01
C LEU A 321 4.61 -0.89 -13.06
N ASP A 322 4.04 0.31 -13.08
CA ASP A 322 4.46 1.43 -12.23
C ASP A 322 3.60 1.61 -10.97
N TRP A 323 2.45 0.95 -10.82
CA TRP A 323 1.45 1.24 -9.78
C TRP A 323 2.04 1.34 -8.36
N VAL A 324 2.73 0.30 -7.88
CA VAL A 324 3.39 0.27 -6.57
C VAL A 324 4.93 0.29 -6.69
N ALA A 325 5.47 0.40 -7.91
CA ALA A 325 6.90 0.34 -8.18
C ALA A 325 7.73 1.41 -7.44
N THR A 326 7.11 2.50 -7.00
CA THR A 326 7.78 3.56 -6.22
C THR A 326 8.04 3.18 -4.75
N VAL A 327 7.43 2.11 -4.22
CA VAL A 327 7.58 1.71 -2.79
C VAL A 327 9.00 1.24 -2.46
N PRO A 328 9.61 0.26 -3.17
CA PRO A 328 10.95 -0.22 -2.83
C PRO A 328 12.01 0.89 -2.82
N PRO A 329 12.13 1.76 -3.85
CA PRO A 329 13.11 2.84 -3.81
C PRO A 329 12.81 3.90 -2.76
N THR A 330 11.53 4.18 -2.43
CA THR A 330 11.17 5.11 -1.34
C THR A 330 11.62 4.56 0.01
N VAL A 331 11.42 3.26 0.28
CA VAL A 331 11.91 2.60 1.49
C VAL A 331 13.44 2.66 1.56
N ALA A 332 14.13 2.37 0.45
CA ALA A 332 15.59 2.43 0.39
C ALA A 332 16.12 3.82 0.73
N LEU A 333 15.57 4.88 0.12
CA LEU A 333 15.95 6.27 0.41
C LEU A 333 15.60 6.70 1.83
N THR A 334 14.52 6.19 2.39
CA THR A 334 14.17 6.42 3.80
C THR A 334 15.23 5.81 4.73
N VAL A 335 15.71 4.60 4.42
CA VAL A 335 16.80 3.95 5.16
C VAL A 335 18.12 4.75 5.03
N GLU A 336 18.43 5.22 3.83
CA GLU A 336 19.65 6.04 3.60
C GLU A 336 19.61 7.36 4.36
N ALA A 337 18.45 8.02 4.41
CA ALA A 337 18.32 9.32 5.05
C ALA A 337 18.24 9.26 6.59
N PHE A 338 17.56 8.24 7.15
CA PHE A 338 17.22 8.20 8.58
C PHE A 338 17.82 7.03 9.35
N GLY A 339 18.53 6.14 8.65
CA GLY A 339 19.09 4.92 9.22
C GLY A 339 18.08 3.79 9.40
N ARG A 340 18.58 2.55 9.50
CA ARG A 340 17.74 1.33 9.56
C ARG A 340 16.78 1.29 10.74
N GLU A 341 17.22 1.79 11.90
CA GLU A 341 16.44 1.74 13.14
C GLU A 341 15.18 2.61 13.08
N ARG A 342 15.29 3.79 12.44
CA ARG A 342 14.19 4.78 12.39
C ARG A 342 13.36 4.70 11.13
N ALA A 343 13.88 4.04 10.11
CA ALA A 343 13.27 4.00 8.77
C ALA A 343 11.82 3.50 8.78
N GLY A 344 11.49 2.50 9.60
CA GLY A 344 10.14 1.95 9.66
C GLY A 344 9.10 2.97 10.12
N VAL A 345 9.38 3.71 11.20
CA VAL A 345 8.44 4.71 11.74
C VAL A 345 8.37 5.95 10.83
N VAL A 346 9.53 6.41 10.30
CA VAL A 346 9.57 7.54 9.36
C VAL A 346 8.84 7.19 8.07
N PHE A 347 9.05 5.98 7.52
CA PHE A 347 8.31 5.51 6.35
C PHE A 347 6.80 5.40 6.62
N GLY A 348 6.41 5.07 7.85
CA GLY A 348 5.00 5.12 8.25
C GLY A 348 4.37 6.50 8.04
N TRP A 349 5.07 7.58 8.37
CA TRP A 349 4.60 8.95 8.10
C TRP A 349 4.60 9.30 6.62
N ILE A 350 5.58 8.84 5.86
CA ILE A 350 5.63 8.98 4.40
C ILE A 350 4.42 8.24 3.77
N PHE A 351 4.10 7.06 4.27
CA PHE A 351 2.92 6.30 3.84
C PHE A 351 1.59 6.98 4.26
N ALA A 352 1.53 7.60 5.43
CA ALA A 352 0.36 8.41 5.82
C ALA A 352 0.15 9.59 4.86
N ALA A 353 1.23 10.24 4.40
CA ALA A 353 1.15 11.28 3.38
C ALA A 353 0.61 10.74 2.04
N HIS A 354 0.98 9.50 1.64
CA HIS A 354 0.41 8.84 0.47
C HIS A 354 -1.12 8.70 0.59
N GLN A 355 -1.62 8.25 1.72
CA GLN A 355 -3.06 8.07 1.93
C GLN A 355 -3.81 9.40 1.95
N LEU A 356 -3.20 10.46 2.50
CA LEU A 356 -3.75 11.81 2.45
C LEU A 356 -3.82 12.32 1.00
N GLY A 357 -2.75 12.12 0.23
CA GLY A 357 -2.72 12.45 -1.20
C GLY A 357 -3.81 11.72 -1.99
N ALA A 358 -3.99 10.42 -1.72
CA ALA A 358 -5.03 9.62 -2.34
C ALA A 358 -6.44 10.17 -2.03
N ALA A 359 -6.73 10.48 -0.76
CA ALA A 359 -8.02 10.99 -0.33
C ALA A 359 -8.33 12.36 -0.96
N LEU A 360 -7.36 13.27 -0.94
CA LEU A 360 -7.52 14.62 -1.54
C LEU A 360 -7.74 14.55 -3.05
N ALA A 361 -7.02 13.66 -3.74
CA ALA A 361 -7.15 13.51 -5.19
C ALA A 361 -8.43 12.79 -5.60
N ALA A 362 -8.90 11.81 -4.83
CA ALA A 362 -10.18 11.17 -5.06
C ALA A 362 -11.34 12.18 -5.00
N TRP A 363 -11.36 13.01 -3.94
CA TRP A 363 -12.34 14.09 -3.84
C TRP A 363 -12.15 15.16 -4.93
N GLY A 364 -10.91 15.61 -5.16
CA GLY A 364 -10.60 16.67 -6.12
C GLY A 364 -10.93 16.28 -7.56
N ALA A 365 -10.65 15.03 -7.98
CA ALA A 365 -10.99 14.54 -9.30
C ALA A 365 -12.51 14.44 -9.50
N GLY A 366 -13.27 14.05 -8.48
CA GLY A 366 -14.72 14.07 -8.51
C GLY A 366 -15.28 15.49 -8.64
N ALA A 367 -14.73 16.46 -7.89
CA ALA A 367 -15.11 17.87 -7.99
C ALA A 367 -14.78 18.46 -9.37
N LEU A 368 -13.62 18.15 -9.93
CA LEU A 368 -13.24 18.58 -11.30
C LEU A 368 -14.17 17.98 -12.35
N ARG A 369 -14.53 16.68 -12.21
CA ARG A 369 -15.49 16.03 -13.10
C ARG A 369 -16.87 16.73 -13.07
N ALA A 370 -17.35 17.04 -11.86
CA ALA A 370 -18.62 17.75 -11.71
C ALA A 370 -18.61 19.18 -12.30
N ALA A 371 -17.45 19.84 -12.32
CA ALA A 371 -17.31 21.19 -12.84
C ALA A 371 -17.04 21.25 -14.36
N SER A 372 -16.42 20.21 -14.95
CA SER A 372 -15.96 20.21 -16.36
C SER A 372 -16.65 19.18 -17.25
N ASP A 373 -17.56 18.38 -16.70
CA ASP A 373 -18.22 17.26 -17.38
C ASP A 373 -17.29 16.20 -18.00
N ALA A 374 -16.00 16.22 -17.63
CA ALA A 374 -14.99 15.29 -18.14
C ALA A 374 -13.89 15.01 -17.11
N TYR A 375 -13.29 13.82 -17.18
CA TYR A 375 -12.12 13.46 -16.37
C TYR A 375 -10.79 13.96 -16.94
N THR A 376 -10.78 14.53 -18.15
CA THR A 376 -9.57 15.00 -18.84
C THR A 376 -8.73 15.93 -17.98
N VAL A 377 -9.36 16.94 -17.32
CA VAL A 377 -8.66 17.88 -16.44
C VAL A 377 -8.03 17.17 -15.23
N ALA A 378 -8.73 16.20 -14.65
CA ALA A 378 -8.22 15.42 -13.52
C ALA A 378 -7.00 14.57 -13.93
N PHE A 379 -7.04 13.89 -15.09
CA PHE A 379 -5.93 13.10 -15.59
C PHE A 379 -4.73 13.97 -15.98
N MET A 380 -4.95 15.10 -16.64
CA MET A 380 -3.89 16.06 -16.98
C MET A 380 -3.25 16.65 -15.72
N GLY A 381 -4.05 17.02 -14.71
CA GLY A 381 -3.55 17.48 -13.42
C GLY A 381 -2.72 16.41 -12.69
N ALA A 382 -3.19 15.16 -12.71
CA ALA A 382 -2.44 14.04 -12.17
C ALA A 382 -1.13 13.79 -12.93
N GLY A 383 -1.13 13.96 -14.27
CA GLY A 383 0.07 13.91 -15.11
C GLY A 383 1.10 14.96 -14.71
N LEU A 384 0.66 16.23 -14.53
CA LEU A 384 1.51 17.32 -14.04
C LEU A 384 2.11 17.02 -12.66
N LEU A 385 1.30 16.49 -11.74
CA LEU A 385 1.77 16.06 -10.42
C LEU A 385 2.83 14.96 -10.55
N GLY A 386 2.65 13.98 -11.44
CA GLY A 386 3.64 12.95 -11.71
C GLY A 386 4.98 13.52 -12.17
N VAL A 387 4.96 14.46 -13.13
CA VAL A 387 6.17 15.16 -13.59
C VAL A 387 6.80 15.99 -12.46
N ALA A 388 5.98 16.69 -11.66
CA ALA A 388 6.48 17.44 -10.50
C ALA A 388 7.15 16.50 -9.49
N ALA A 389 6.57 15.34 -9.20
CA ALA A 389 7.17 14.34 -8.34
C ALA A 389 8.51 13.83 -8.91
N ALA A 390 8.61 13.57 -10.22
CA ALA A 390 9.87 13.22 -10.85
C ALA A 390 10.95 14.28 -10.60
N LEU A 391 10.65 15.54 -10.82
CA LEU A 391 11.59 16.64 -10.56
C LEU A 391 11.95 16.77 -9.07
N MET A 392 10.99 16.56 -8.17
CA MET A 392 11.25 16.57 -6.73
C MET A 392 12.26 15.49 -6.30
N THR A 393 12.27 14.33 -6.96
CA THR A 393 13.22 13.25 -6.63
C THR A 393 14.67 13.67 -6.84
N LEU A 394 14.95 14.56 -7.78
CA LEU A 394 16.31 15.09 -8.04
C LEU A 394 16.85 15.88 -6.83
N GLY A 395 15.97 16.44 -6.01
CA GLY A 395 16.33 17.15 -4.78
C GLY A 395 16.62 16.26 -3.57
N ILE A 396 16.37 14.94 -3.66
CA ILE A 396 16.64 14.00 -2.58
C ILE A 396 18.14 13.72 -2.54
N ALA A 397 18.79 14.03 -1.41
CA ALA A 397 20.19 13.69 -1.24
C ALA A 397 20.33 12.16 -1.14
N SER A 398 21.10 11.56 -2.04
CA SER A 398 21.59 10.18 -1.90
C SER A 398 23.04 10.29 -1.43
N ARG A 399 23.38 9.60 -0.39
CA ARG A 399 24.76 9.23 -0.13
C ARG A 399 25.08 8.20 -1.20
N GLY A 400 25.76 8.60 -2.29
CA GLY A 400 26.16 7.68 -3.34
C GLY A 400 26.70 6.41 -2.66
N ARG A 401 26.21 5.24 -3.06
CA ARG A 401 26.81 3.99 -2.60
C ARG A 401 28.31 4.15 -2.80
N PRO A 402 29.18 3.90 -1.78
CA PRO A 402 30.57 3.74 -2.06
C PRO A 402 30.66 2.74 -3.20
N ALA A 403 31.32 3.15 -4.29
CA ALA A 403 31.52 2.27 -5.43
C ALA A 403 31.99 0.93 -4.84
N ARG A 404 31.17 -0.12 -4.92
CA ARG A 404 31.67 -1.46 -4.66
C ARG A 404 32.82 -1.57 -5.65
N GLU A 405 34.05 -1.58 -5.14
CA GLU A 405 35.20 -1.96 -5.91
C GLU A 405 34.75 -3.15 -6.75
N ALA A 406 34.86 -2.97 -8.05
CA ALA A 406 34.65 -4.05 -8.99
C ALA A 406 35.61 -5.14 -8.52
N ALA A 407 35.08 -6.12 -7.79
CA ALA A 407 35.82 -7.31 -7.47
C ALA A 407 36.22 -7.88 -8.82
N ALA A 408 37.48 -7.66 -9.14
CA ALA A 408 38.13 -8.21 -10.31
C ALA A 408 37.82 -9.70 -10.34
N LEU A 409 37.06 -10.11 -11.34
CA LEU A 409 36.98 -11.52 -11.72
C LEU A 409 38.42 -11.92 -12.07
N PRO A 410 39.03 -12.87 -11.39
CA PRO A 410 40.26 -13.47 -11.90
C PRO A 410 39.90 -14.20 -13.21
N MET A 411 40.61 -13.83 -14.26
CA MET A 411 40.60 -14.57 -15.54
C MET A 411 41.00 -16.02 -15.32
#